data_df48a9c86d859f1bab3ceb3cb4c322f2
#
_entry.id   df48a9c86d859f1bab3ceb3cb4c322f2
#
_cell.length_a   1.000
_cell.length_b   1.000
_cell.length_c   1.000
_cell.angle_alpha   90.00
_cell.angle_beta   90.00
_cell.angle_gamma   90.00
#
_symmetry.space_group_name_H-M   'P 1'
#
loop_
_entity.id
_entity.type
_entity.pdbx_description
1 polymer ?
#
loop_
_entity_poly.entity_id
_entity_poly.type
_entity_poly.pdbx_seq_one_letter_code
_entity_poly.pdbx_strand_id
1 'polypeptide(L)'
;MHFDEAGTAANARLIERLGFEYFAVGEHYMQGDPPIPTSAGLPLLGVAAGATEKLRLLSSIVLVPFYHPLVLAKLTATLDNASGGRLTLGVGIGGEFPVEFEAAGLDVKQRGRRTNESLAILRRLWSGERVTYHGRDFQMNNVMLNPPPTQKPHPPIWVAGRRDAAMLRATRHGDGWLPYFYSPDRYRDSVDKISRFAGESGRDLSDFQWAVAAYISVYPTVDEAARVAVAAAGAKYRGDFLRIVHDYWALGPVERCIERLLEYVEAGARYIIFSPSCPDEDFPRHLEAISREIIPGLKERVGRTPE
;
A
#
# COMPACT_ATOMS: atom_id res chain seq x y z
N MET A 1 -3.18 -10.55 -12.91
CA MET A 1 -2.49 -11.45 -11.95
C MET A 1 -3.54 -12.38 -11.38
N HIS A 2 -3.51 -13.65 -11.77
CA HIS A 2 -4.35 -14.66 -11.13
C HIS A 2 -3.75 -14.95 -9.76
N PHE A 3 -4.48 -14.61 -8.71
CA PHE A 3 -4.07 -14.84 -7.33
C PHE A 3 -4.55 -16.22 -6.86
N ASP A 4 -4.13 -17.28 -7.56
CA ASP A 4 -4.17 -18.61 -6.96
C ASP A 4 -2.99 -18.79 -5.97
N GLU A 5 -3.08 -19.77 -5.10
CA GLU A 5 -2.07 -20.03 -4.09
C GLU A 5 -0.69 -20.28 -4.72
N ALA A 6 -0.63 -21.08 -5.80
CA ALA A 6 0.61 -21.43 -6.47
C ALA A 6 1.29 -20.21 -7.10
N GLY A 7 0.53 -19.32 -7.77
CA GLY A 7 1.04 -18.10 -8.37
C GLY A 7 1.51 -17.09 -7.33
N THR A 8 0.78 -16.93 -6.23
CA THR A 8 1.16 -16.03 -5.13
C THR A 8 2.48 -16.46 -4.49
N ALA A 9 2.64 -17.73 -4.16
CA ALA A 9 3.87 -18.27 -3.57
C ALA A 9 5.06 -18.16 -4.55
N ALA A 10 4.86 -18.46 -5.83
CA ALA A 10 5.90 -18.36 -6.85
C ALA A 10 6.36 -16.92 -7.04
N ASN A 11 5.43 -15.97 -7.13
CA ASN A 11 5.73 -14.56 -7.26
C ASN A 11 6.45 -14.01 -6.02
N ALA A 12 6.04 -14.39 -4.82
CA ALA A 12 6.71 -13.98 -3.58
C ALA A 12 8.17 -14.47 -3.55
N ARG A 13 8.43 -15.75 -3.91
CA ARG A 13 9.80 -16.28 -4.02
C ARG A 13 10.62 -15.56 -5.11
N LEU A 14 10.02 -15.24 -6.25
CA LEU A 14 10.69 -14.51 -7.31
C LEU A 14 11.11 -13.10 -6.84
N ILE A 15 10.17 -12.36 -6.21
CA ILE A 15 10.39 -11.02 -5.66
C ILE A 15 11.49 -11.05 -4.62
N GLU A 16 11.49 -12.04 -3.71
CA GLU A 16 12.57 -12.22 -2.71
C GLU A 16 13.93 -12.50 -3.37
N ARG A 17 14.00 -13.42 -4.34
CA ARG A 17 15.25 -13.73 -5.06
C ARG A 17 15.80 -12.54 -5.84
N LEU A 18 14.95 -11.67 -6.34
CA LEU A 18 15.33 -10.45 -7.05
C LEU A 18 15.76 -9.32 -6.09
N GLY A 19 15.69 -9.53 -4.76
CA GLY A 19 16.19 -8.58 -3.77
C GLY A 19 15.28 -7.41 -3.49
N PHE A 20 13.98 -7.50 -3.79
CA PHE A 20 13.00 -6.53 -3.33
C PHE A 20 12.80 -6.62 -1.83
N GLU A 21 12.46 -5.49 -1.21
CA GLU A 21 12.23 -5.42 0.23
C GLU A 21 10.82 -5.86 0.62
N TYR A 22 9.82 -5.55 -0.22
CA TYR A 22 8.41 -5.80 0.06
C TYR A 22 7.71 -6.65 -0.99
N PHE A 23 6.83 -7.53 -0.52
CA PHE A 23 5.74 -8.10 -1.30
C PHE A 23 4.45 -7.36 -0.92
N ALA A 24 3.82 -6.69 -1.89
CA ALA A 24 2.65 -5.86 -1.66
C ALA A 24 1.40 -6.45 -2.33
N VAL A 25 0.29 -6.50 -1.60
CA VAL A 25 -1.02 -6.99 -2.10
C VAL A 25 -2.13 -6.02 -1.73
N GLY A 26 -2.95 -5.65 -2.72
CA GLY A 26 -4.17 -4.87 -2.52
C GLY A 26 -5.36 -5.73 -2.09
N GLU A 27 -6.47 -5.06 -1.78
CA GLU A 27 -7.73 -5.68 -1.39
C GLU A 27 -8.90 -4.95 -2.03
N HIS A 28 -9.78 -5.71 -2.69
CA HIS A 28 -11.12 -5.30 -3.07
C HIS A 28 -12.04 -6.50 -2.98
N TYR A 29 -13.30 -6.28 -2.60
CA TYR A 29 -14.31 -7.33 -2.52
C TYR A 29 -15.15 -7.42 -3.80
N MET A 30 -15.41 -6.27 -4.43
CA MET A 30 -16.19 -6.15 -5.67
C MET A 30 -15.66 -4.97 -6.50
N GLN A 31 -14.70 -5.23 -7.38
CA GLN A 31 -14.08 -4.20 -8.22
C GLN A 31 -14.62 -4.29 -9.65
N GLY A 32 -15.20 -3.18 -10.15
CA GLY A 32 -15.75 -3.11 -11.51
C GLY A 32 -17.21 -3.54 -11.60
N ASP A 33 -17.76 -3.46 -12.81
CA ASP A 33 -19.11 -3.89 -13.16
C ASP A 33 -19.13 -4.38 -14.63
N PRO A 34 -19.21 -5.71 -14.89
CA PRO A 34 -19.22 -6.79 -13.89
C PRO A 34 -17.93 -6.84 -13.05
N PRO A 35 -17.99 -7.41 -11.82
CA PRO A 35 -16.80 -7.50 -10.96
C PRO A 35 -15.69 -8.31 -11.62
N ILE A 36 -14.47 -7.77 -11.60
CA ILE A 36 -13.27 -8.50 -12.00
C ILE A 36 -12.75 -9.35 -10.84
N PRO A 37 -11.98 -10.43 -11.13
CA PRO A 37 -11.36 -11.24 -10.08
C PRO A 37 -10.48 -10.39 -9.17
N THR A 38 -10.75 -10.44 -7.87
CA THR A 38 -9.98 -9.81 -6.79
C THR A 38 -9.81 -10.78 -5.63
N SER A 39 -8.88 -10.49 -4.73
CA SER A 39 -8.62 -11.33 -3.56
C SER A 39 -8.54 -10.48 -2.30
N ALA A 40 -8.79 -11.12 -1.15
CA ALA A 40 -8.52 -10.52 0.14
C ALA A 40 -7.00 -10.48 0.39
N GLY A 41 -6.47 -9.33 0.77
CA GLY A 41 -5.02 -9.13 0.87
C GLY A 41 -4.35 -9.93 1.97
N LEU A 42 -4.94 -10.00 3.18
CA LEU A 42 -4.32 -10.67 4.33
C LEU A 42 -4.09 -12.17 4.13
N PRO A 43 -5.03 -12.97 3.56
CA PRO A 43 -4.77 -14.38 3.24
C PRO A 43 -3.60 -14.57 2.27
N LEU A 44 -3.49 -13.75 1.22
CA LEU A 44 -2.38 -13.83 0.25
C LEU A 44 -1.04 -13.46 0.88
N LEU A 45 -1.01 -12.48 1.79
CA LEU A 45 0.18 -12.17 2.57
C LEU A 45 0.57 -13.34 3.49
N GLY A 46 -0.39 -14.13 3.99
CA GLY A 46 -0.12 -15.37 4.71
C GLY A 46 0.59 -16.42 3.84
N VAL A 47 0.15 -16.59 2.59
CA VAL A 47 0.83 -17.47 1.61
C VAL A 47 2.26 -16.98 1.34
N ALA A 48 2.44 -15.67 1.12
CA ALA A 48 3.76 -15.08 0.90
C ALA A 48 4.67 -15.24 2.13
N ALA A 49 4.13 -15.09 3.34
CA ALA A 49 4.85 -15.31 4.60
C ALA A 49 5.44 -16.71 4.71
N GLY A 50 4.64 -17.73 4.36
CA GLY A 50 5.07 -19.14 4.37
C GLY A 50 6.02 -19.52 3.22
N ALA A 51 6.03 -18.74 2.14
CA ALA A 51 6.83 -18.99 0.95
C ALA A 51 8.20 -18.30 0.96
N THR A 52 8.45 -17.37 1.89
CA THR A 52 9.64 -16.49 1.94
C THR A 52 10.22 -16.40 3.34
N GLU A 53 11.49 -16.01 3.46
CA GLU A 53 12.20 -15.93 4.73
C GLU A 53 12.40 -14.50 5.23
N LYS A 54 12.72 -13.56 4.33
CA LYS A 54 13.15 -12.20 4.67
C LYS A 54 12.23 -11.11 4.12
N LEU A 55 11.48 -11.44 3.05
CA LEU A 55 10.63 -10.49 2.35
C LEU A 55 9.56 -9.92 3.29
N ARG A 56 9.53 -8.60 3.41
CA ARG A 56 8.51 -7.89 4.18
C ARG A 56 7.18 -7.95 3.46
N LEU A 57 6.11 -7.92 4.22
CA LEU A 57 4.74 -8.09 3.76
C LEU A 57 3.98 -6.78 3.90
N LEU A 58 3.45 -6.25 2.81
CA LEU A 58 2.70 -5.00 2.80
C LEU A 58 1.28 -5.22 2.29
N SER A 59 0.28 -4.92 3.10
CA SER A 59 -1.05 -4.71 2.52
C SER A 59 -1.09 -3.35 1.80
N SER A 60 -1.46 -3.32 0.53
CA SER A 60 -1.50 -2.10 -0.30
C SER A 60 -2.84 -1.96 -1.02
N ILE A 61 -3.92 -1.83 -0.30
CA ILE A 61 -4.13 -1.60 1.15
C ILE A 61 -5.27 -2.48 1.68
N VAL A 62 -5.34 -2.67 3.01
CA VAL A 62 -6.54 -3.21 3.66
C VAL A 62 -7.62 -2.14 3.73
N LEU A 63 -8.86 -2.50 3.39
CA LEU A 63 -10.04 -1.66 3.51
C LEU A 63 -10.60 -1.70 4.94
N VAL A 64 -10.02 -0.91 5.85
CA VAL A 64 -10.29 -0.96 7.30
C VAL A 64 -11.77 -0.92 7.67
N PRO A 65 -12.67 -0.15 7.01
CA PRO A 65 -14.09 -0.12 7.37
C PRO A 65 -14.82 -1.46 7.32
N PHE A 66 -14.31 -2.42 6.53
CA PHE A 66 -14.92 -3.74 6.38
C PHE A 66 -14.63 -4.69 7.55
N TYR A 67 -13.71 -4.30 8.44
CA TYR A 67 -13.31 -5.12 9.59
C TYR A 67 -13.82 -4.54 10.90
N HIS A 68 -14.23 -5.43 11.81
CA HIS A 68 -14.28 -5.07 13.21
C HIS A 68 -12.84 -4.94 13.73
N PRO A 69 -12.45 -3.87 14.47
CA PRO A 69 -11.07 -3.64 14.86
C PRO A 69 -10.44 -4.77 15.68
N LEU A 70 -11.22 -5.47 16.51
CA LEU A 70 -10.74 -6.65 17.24
C LEU A 70 -10.32 -7.77 16.27
N VAL A 71 -11.14 -8.01 15.23
CA VAL A 71 -10.87 -9.05 14.23
C VAL A 71 -9.63 -8.68 13.44
N LEU A 72 -9.52 -7.43 12.96
CA LEU A 72 -8.37 -6.95 12.23
C LEU A 72 -7.09 -7.01 13.09
N ALA A 73 -7.17 -6.59 14.36
CA ALA A 73 -6.05 -6.70 15.30
C ALA A 73 -5.57 -8.14 15.46
N LYS A 74 -6.49 -9.10 15.54
CA LYS A 74 -6.14 -10.52 15.69
C LYS A 74 -5.53 -11.10 14.43
N LEU A 75 -6.10 -10.83 13.26
CA LEU A 75 -5.58 -11.30 11.97
C LEU A 75 -4.17 -10.77 11.72
N THR A 76 -3.97 -9.47 11.93
CA THR A 76 -2.67 -8.82 11.69
C THR A 76 -1.62 -9.23 12.71
N ALA A 77 -1.97 -9.36 14.00
CA ALA A 77 -1.04 -9.91 15.00
C ALA A 77 -0.66 -11.37 14.69
N THR A 78 -1.62 -12.17 14.21
CA THR A 78 -1.34 -13.56 13.80
C THR A 78 -0.38 -13.60 12.62
N LEU A 79 -0.61 -12.77 11.59
CA LEU A 79 0.27 -12.68 10.42
C LEU A 79 1.66 -12.15 10.80
N ASP A 80 1.74 -11.15 11.67
CA ASP A 80 3.00 -10.62 12.16
C ASP A 80 3.81 -11.68 12.89
N ASN A 81 3.19 -12.42 13.79
CA ASN A 81 3.83 -13.51 14.53
C ASN A 81 4.25 -14.65 13.60
N ALA A 82 3.39 -15.08 12.69
CA ALA A 82 3.67 -16.17 11.74
C ALA A 82 4.79 -15.81 10.75
N SER A 83 4.93 -14.54 10.43
CA SER A 83 5.99 -14.03 9.55
C SER A 83 7.28 -13.66 10.28
N GLY A 84 7.35 -13.77 11.62
CA GLY A 84 8.51 -13.34 12.40
C GLY A 84 8.71 -11.82 12.42
N GLY A 85 7.63 -11.04 12.42
CA GLY A 85 7.70 -9.57 12.51
C GLY A 85 7.95 -8.88 11.17
N ARG A 86 7.47 -9.43 10.05
CA ARG A 86 7.67 -8.88 8.70
C ARG A 86 6.48 -8.07 8.17
N LEU A 87 5.38 -7.94 8.92
CA LEU A 87 4.18 -7.24 8.47
C LEU A 87 4.35 -5.71 8.53
N THR A 88 3.94 -5.03 7.47
CA THR A 88 3.59 -3.60 7.42
C THR A 88 2.13 -3.49 7.00
N LEU A 89 1.30 -2.84 7.81
CA LEU A 89 -0.12 -2.72 7.54
C LEU A 89 -0.42 -1.43 6.79
N GLY A 90 -0.53 -1.52 5.46
CA GLY A 90 -1.07 -0.45 4.64
C GLY A 90 -2.60 -0.41 4.74
N VAL A 91 -3.15 0.76 5.03
CA VAL A 91 -4.57 0.95 5.36
C VAL A 91 -5.23 2.02 4.53
N GLY A 92 -6.47 1.78 4.14
CA GLY A 92 -7.31 2.75 3.43
C GLY A 92 -8.75 2.72 3.88
N ILE A 93 -9.51 3.71 3.42
CA ILE A 93 -10.93 3.85 3.76
C ILE A 93 -11.87 3.27 2.70
N GLY A 94 -11.37 2.90 1.53
CA GLY A 94 -12.19 2.47 0.39
C GLY A 94 -13.15 3.56 -0.13
N GLY A 95 -14.16 3.12 -0.86
CA GLY A 95 -15.23 3.97 -1.39
C GLY A 95 -15.10 4.31 -2.87
N GLU A 96 -14.18 3.69 -3.59
CA GLU A 96 -14.13 3.73 -5.06
C GLU A 96 -15.29 2.95 -5.67
N PHE A 97 -15.67 1.85 -5.02
CA PHE A 97 -16.79 0.99 -5.42
C PHE A 97 -17.84 0.98 -4.30
N PRO A 98 -18.85 1.89 -4.33
CA PRO A 98 -19.88 1.97 -3.28
C PRO A 98 -20.65 0.66 -3.06
N VAL A 99 -20.79 -0.16 -4.10
CA VAL A 99 -21.43 -1.47 -4.05
C VAL A 99 -20.81 -2.41 -3.01
N GLU A 100 -19.50 -2.32 -2.77
CA GLU A 100 -18.83 -3.10 -1.72
C GLU A 100 -19.40 -2.78 -0.33
N PHE A 101 -19.60 -1.49 -0.04
CA PHE A 101 -20.15 -1.03 1.24
C PHE A 101 -21.62 -1.43 1.39
N GLU A 102 -22.39 -1.29 0.34
CA GLU A 102 -23.81 -1.66 0.33
C GLU A 102 -23.98 -3.16 0.60
N ALA A 103 -23.23 -4.00 -0.14
CA ALA A 103 -23.25 -5.44 0.03
C ALA A 103 -22.81 -5.90 1.44
N ALA A 104 -21.91 -5.16 2.08
CA ALA A 104 -21.46 -5.42 3.45
C ALA A 104 -22.36 -4.79 4.53
N GLY A 105 -23.45 -4.11 4.17
CA GLY A 105 -24.32 -3.41 5.10
C GLY A 105 -23.66 -2.21 5.80
N LEU A 106 -22.65 -1.59 5.16
CA LEU A 106 -21.89 -0.48 5.71
C LEU A 106 -22.25 0.85 5.04
N ASP A 107 -22.41 1.89 5.85
CA ASP A 107 -22.58 3.25 5.32
C ASP A 107 -21.24 3.81 4.89
N VAL A 108 -21.07 4.01 3.58
CA VAL A 108 -19.85 4.58 2.98
C VAL A 108 -19.49 5.97 3.54
N LYS A 109 -20.48 6.74 4.01
CA LYS A 109 -20.24 8.07 4.62
C LYS A 109 -19.53 7.99 5.96
N GLN A 110 -19.63 6.87 6.66
CA GLN A 110 -19.01 6.66 7.97
C GLN A 110 -17.58 6.12 7.88
N ARG A 111 -17.11 5.72 6.69
CA ARG A 111 -15.84 5.01 6.49
C ARG A 111 -14.63 5.70 7.11
N GLY A 112 -14.54 7.03 7.00
CA GLY A 112 -13.40 7.79 7.54
C GLY A 112 -13.35 7.79 9.06
N ARG A 113 -14.51 7.99 9.73
CA ARG A 113 -14.61 7.95 11.20
C ARG A 113 -14.33 6.56 11.72
N ARG A 114 -15.00 5.53 11.18
CA ARG A 114 -14.78 4.13 11.54
C ARG A 114 -13.30 3.75 11.44
N THR A 115 -12.62 4.17 10.36
CA THR A 115 -11.18 3.93 10.22
C THR A 115 -10.38 4.62 11.32
N ASN A 116 -10.66 5.87 11.66
CA ASN A 116 -9.93 6.59 12.73
C ASN A 116 -10.08 5.88 14.08
N GLU A 117 -11.30 5.46 14.45
CA GLU A 117 -11.54 4.71 15.67
C GLU A 117 -10.83 3.34 15.62
N SER A 118 -10.93 2.63 14.49
CA SER A 118 -10.25 1.33 14.32
C SER A 118 -8.75 1.43 14.52
N LEU A 119 -8.07 2.43 13.92
CA LEU A 119 -6.63 2.60 14.05
C LEU A 119 -6.21 2.90 15.49
N ALA A 120 -6.97 3.72 16.21
CA ALA A 120 -6.74 3.97 17.64
C ALA A 120 -6.89 2.69 18.47
N ILE A 121 -7.90 1.88 18.18
CA ILE A 121 -8.15 0.60 18.86
C ILE A 121 -7.05 -0.41 18.55
N LEU A 122 -6.64 -0.57 17.29
CA LEU A 122 -5.59 -1.49 16.85
C LEU A 122 -4.31 -1.28 17.67
N ARG A 123 -3.82 -0.04 17.74
CA ARG A 123 -2.59 0.29 18.51
C ARG A 123 -2.70 -0.10 19.97
N ARG A 124 -3.86 0.11 20.59
CA ARG A 124 -4.10 -0.27 21.99
C ARG A 124 -4.18 -1.78 22.17
N LEU A 125 -4.85 -2.52 21.27
CA LEU A 125 -4.93 -3.98 21.35
C LEU A 125 -3.57 -4.65 21.14
N TRP A 126 -2.74 -4.10 20.24
CA TRP A 126 -1.41 -4.64 19.96
C TRP A 126 -0.39 -4.44 21.10
N SER A 127 -0.67 -3.56 22.06
CA SER A 127 0.19 -3.48 23.27
C SER A 127 0.13 -4.77 24.10
N GLY A 128 -0.92 -5.58 23.95
CA GLY A 128 -1.16 -6.76 24.79
C GLY A 128 -1.79 -6.42 26.15
N GLU A 129 -2.10 -5.16 26.39
CA GLU A 129 -2.77 -4.71 27.61
C GLU A 129 -4.30 -4.85 27.50
N ARG A 130 -4.99 -4.72 28.66
CA ARG A 130 -6.44 -4.69 28.69
C ARG A 130 -6.97 -3.36 28.18
N VAL A 131 -7.88 -3.41 27.21
CA VAL A 131 -8.44 -2.25 26.54
C VAL A 131 -9.92 -2.11 26.85
N THR A 132 -10.30 -0.95 27.39
CA THR A 132 -11.68 -0.46 27.41
C THR A 132 -11.74 0.74 26.48
N TYR A 133 -12.70 0.73 25.55
CA TYR A 133 -12.89 1.77 24.54
C TYR A 133 -14.38 2.07 24.36
N HIS A 134 -14.77 3.33 24.47
CA HIS A 134 -16.13 3.82 24.28
C HIS A 134 -16.13 4.87 23.18
N GLY A 135 -16.22 4.42 21.94
CA GLY A 135 -16.32 5.27 20.75
C GLY A 135 -17.75 5.36 20.22
N ARG A 136 -17.90 6.03 19.11
CA ARG A 136 -19.18 6.15 18.42
C ARG A 136 -19.53 4.89 17.63
N ASP A 137 -18.53 4.28 16.99
CA ASP A 137 -18.71 3.12 16.11
C ASP A 137 -18.37 1.80 16.80
N PHE A 138 -17.55 1.82 17.86
CA PHE A 138 -17.09 0.62 18.55
C PHE A 138 -17.13 0.78 20.07
N GLN A 139 -17.52 -0.31 20.73
CA GLN A 139 -17.55 -0.42 22.19
C GLN A 139 -16.78 -1.68 22.60
N MET A 140 -15.85 -1.56 23.54
CA MET A 140 -15.08 -2.67 24.09
C MET A 140 -14.91 -2.48 25.60
N ASN A 141 -15.11 -3.55 26.37
CA ASN A 141 -14.92 -3.53 27.80
C ASN A 141 -13.93 -4.60 28.22
N ASN A 142 -12.78 -4.17 28.77
CA ASN A 142 -11.78 -5.04 29.37
C ASN A 142 -11.28 -6.17 28.44
N VAL A 143 -11.10 -5.86 27.15
CA VAL A 143 -10.66 -6.81 26.11
C VAL A 143 -9.13 -6.83 26.05
N MET A 144 -8.53 -8.01 25.91
CA MET A 144 -7.10 -8.19 25.75
C MET A 144 -6.79 -9.04 24.51
N LEU A 145 -5.82 -8.62 23.70
CA LEU A 145 -5.32 -9.39 22.58
C LEU A 145 -4.12 -10.25 23.04
N ASN A 146 -4.24 -11.56 22.92
CA ASN A 146 -3.17 -12.50 23.25
C ASN A 146 -3.07 -13.62 22.20
N PRO A 147 -1.87 -13.92 21.60
CA PRO A 147 -0.65 -13.15 21.75
C PRO A 147 -0.74 -11.77 21.05
N PRO A 148 -0.01 -10.76 21.52
CA PRO A 148 0.21 -9.52 20.79
C PRO A 148 1.18 -9.76 19.61
N PRO A 149 1.35 -8.80 18.68
CA PRO A 149 2.29 -8.93 17.58
C PRO A 149 3.75 -9.00 18.06
N THR A 150 4.62 -9.61 17.24
CA THR A 150 6.06 -9.70 17.46
C THR A 150 6.72 -8.32 17.43
N GLN A 151 6.36 -7.49 16.45
CA GLN A 151 6.92 -6.15 16.31
C GLN A 151 6.51 -5.23 17.45
N LYS A 152 7.44 -4.38 17.90
CA LYS A 152 7.21 -3.41 18.98
C LYS A 152 7.52 -1.99 18.49
N PRO A 153 6.71 -1.00 18.85
CA PRO A 153 5.50 -1.12 19.70
C PRO A 153 4.34 -1.84 19.04
N HIS A 154 4.32 -1.94 17.70
CA HIS A 154 3.32 -2.62 16.86
C HIS A 154 3.84 -2.74 15.41
N PRO A 155 3.21 -3.54 14.54
CA PRO A 155 3.48 -3.52 13.10
C PRO A 155 3.29 -2.11 12.54
N PRO A 156 4.20 -1.60 11.68
CA PRO A 156 4.06 -0.27 11.09
C PRO A 156 2.75 -0.10 10.32
N ILE A 157 2.12 1.07 10.45
CA ILE A 157 0.88 1.42 9.78
C ILE A 157 1.18 2.46 8.69
N TRP A 158 0.97 2.12 7.42
CA TRP A 158 1.06 3.08 6.31
C TRP A 158 -0.33 3.49 5.85
N VAL A 159 -0.63 4.77 5.94
CA VAL A 159 -1.97 5.28 5.59
C VAL A 159 -2.00 5.71 4.13
N ALA A 160 -2.93 5.12 3.38
CA ALA A 160 -3.19 5.51 2.00
C ALA A 160 -4.22 6.65 1.91
N GLY A 161 -4.21 7.33 0.78
CA GLY A 161 -5.19 8.34 0.41
C GLY A 161 -4.57 9.67 0.03
N ARG A 162 -5.37 10.47 -0.67
CA ARG A 162 -4.92 11.65 -1.44
C ARG A 162 -5.53 12.97 -0.97
N ARG A 163 -6.36 12.95 0.06
CA ARG A 163 -7.06 14.13 0.60
C ARG A 163 -6.52 14.49 1.97
N ASP A 164 -6.71 15.72 2.38
CA ASP A 164 -6.26 16.26 3.68
C ASP A 164 -6.68 15.38 4.87
N ALA A 165 -7.90 14.82 4.83
CA ALA A 165 -8.35 13.88 5.86
C ALA A 165 -7.52 12.60 5.96
N ALA A 166 -6.95 12.13 4.83
CA ALA A 166 -6.03 10.99 4.83
C ALA A 166 -4.64 11.38 5.34
N MET A 167 -4.15 12.57 4.98
CA MET A 167 -2.89 13.12 5.46
C MET A 167 -2.94 13.36 6.98
N LEU A 168 -4.04 13.93 7.50
CA LEU A 168 -4.28 14.06 8.94
C LEU A 168 -4.34 12.70 9.65
N ARG A 169 -4.92 11.68 9.00
CA ARG A 169 -4.95 10.31 9.54
C ARG A 169 -3.55 9.72 9.57
N ALA A 170 -2.75 9.92 8.52
CA ALA A 170 -1.36 9.48 8.47
C ALA A 170 -0.55 10.14 9.60
N THR A 171 -0.72 11.43 9.80
CA THR A 171 -0.08 12.17 10.89
C THR A 171 -0.50 11.66 12.27
N ARG A 172 -1.76 11.34 12.51
CA ARG A 172 -2.28 10.97 13.83
C ARG A 172 -2.10 9.49 14.18
N HIS A 173 -2.22 8.61 13.20
CA HIS A 173 -2.33 7.18 13.42
C HIS A 173 -1.35 6.34 12.58
N GLY A 174 -0.69 6.92 11.57
CA GLY A 174 0.21 6.20 10.69
C GLY A 174 1.67 6.31 11.10
N ASP A 175 2.48 5.39 10.66
CA ASP A 175 3.94 5.41 10.74
C ASP A 175 4.53 5.68 9.34
N GLY A 176 3.65 5.88 8.34
CA GLY A 176 3.98 6.27 6.98
C GLY A 176 2.75 6.66 6.17
N TRP A 177 3.01 7.19 4.97
CA TRP A 177 1.99 7.60 4.01
C TRP A 177 2.28 6.96 2.65
N LEU A 178 1.25 6.34 2.02
CA LEU A 178 1.32 5.58 0.79
C LEU A 178 0.20 5.99 -0.17
N PRO A 179 0.35 7.07 -0.95
CA PRO A 179 -0.60 7.45 -1.99
C PRO A 179 -0.37 6.65 -3.28
N TYR A 180 -1.39 6.64 -4.15
CA TYR A 180 -1.35 6.11 -5.51
C TYR A 180 -2.01 7.09 -6.48
N PHE A 181 -1.72 7.00 -7.78
CA PHE A 181 -2.18 7.95 -8.82
C PHE A 181 -1.91 9.40 -8.39
N TYR A 182 -0.66 9.70 -8.19
CA TYR A 182 -0.20 10.96 -7.65
C TYR A 182 0.94 11.51 -8.52
N SER A 183 0.93 12.79 -8.87
CA SER A 183 2.06 13.42 -9.54
C SER A 183 3.18 13.76 -8.54
N PRO A 184 4.45 13.84 -8.98
CA PRO A 184 5.56 14.23 -8.12
C PRO A 184 5.36 15.60 -7.44
N ASP A 185 4.87 16.60 -8.17
CA ASP A 185 4.61 17.94 -7.59
C ASP A 185 3.57 17.88 -6.48
N ARG A 186 2.46 17.19 -6.73
CA ARG A 186 1.45 17.00 -5.71
C ARG A 186 1.94 16.16 -4.54
N TYR A 187 2.90 15.25 -4.77
CA TYR A 187 3.54 14.49 -3.70
C TYR A 187 4.36 15.41 -2.80
N ARG A 188 5.16 16.30 -3.37
CA ARG A 188 5.94 17.33 -2.65
C ARG A 188 5.04 18.21 -1.80
N ASP A 189 3.98 18.81 -2.38
CA ASP A 189 3.01 19.62 -1.65
C ASP A 189 2.36 18.88 -0.48
N SER A 190 2.18 17.57 -0.63
CA SER A 190 1.56 16.75 0.42
C SER A 190 2.54 16.38 1.52
N VAL A 191 3.82 16.20 1.22
CA VAL A 191 4.90 16.05 2.21
C VAL A 191 4.94 17.31 3.11
N ASP A 192 4.92 18.50 2.51
CA ASP A 192 4.90 19.77 3.24
C ASP A 192 3.63 19.89 4.11
N LYS A 193 2.50 19.46 3.58
CA LYS A 193 1.22 19.48 4.30
C LYS A 193 1.20 18.55 5.51
N ILE A 194 1.70 17.31 5.34
CA ILE A 194 1.82 16.33 6.43
C ILE A 194 2.79 16.85 7.49
N SER A 195 3.92 17.43 7.07
CA SER A 195 4.92 18.02 7.97
C SER A 195 4.34 19.17 8.79
N ARG A 196 3.52 20.04 8.17
CA ARG A 196 2.80 21.09 8.88
C ARG A 196 1.80 20.54 9.90
N PHE A 197 0.97 19.54 9.52
CA PHE A 197 0.02 18.91 10.44
C PHE A 197 0.73 18.23 11.62
N ALA A 198 1.91 17.66 11.38
CA ALA A 198 2.73 17.08 12.43
C ALA A 198 3.26 18.15 13.39
N GLY A 199 3.77 19.27 12.86
CA GLY A 199 4.21 20.41 13.68
C GLY A 199 3.10 21.00 14.53
N GLU A 200 1.89 21.19 13.97
CA GLU A 200 0.70 21.66 14.69
C GLU A 200 0.28 20.73 15.85
N SER A 201 0.56 19.43 15.74
CA SER A 201 0.23 18.41 16.76
C SER A 201 1.42 18.01 17.64
N GLY A 202 2.61 18.58 17.44
CA GLY A 202 3.84 18.22 18.15
C GLY A 202 4.34 16.81 17.84
N ARG A 203 3.97 16.25 16.69
CA ARG A 203 4.39 14.90 16.30
C ARG A 203 5.74 14.93 15.58
N ASP A 204 6.68 14.10 16.05
CA ASP A 204 7.92 13.82 15.35
C ASP A 204 7.69 12.89 14.15
N LEU A 205 8.28 13.23 13.00
CA LEU A 205 8.26 12.47 11.75
C LEU A 205 9.64 11.92 11.37
N SER A 206 10.62 11.93 12.25
CA SER A 206 11.98 11.44 11.95
C SER A 206 12.00 10.00 11.41
N ASP A 207 11.14 9.13 11.96
CA ASP A 207 11.00 7.72 11.56
C ASP A 207 9.83 7.49 10.58
N PHE A 208 9.18 8.58 10.10
CA PHE A 208 8.00 8.46 9.25
C PHE A 208 8.37 7.98 7.85
N GLN A 209 7.64 6.97 7.36
CA GLN A 209 7.92 6.32 6.10
C GLN A 209 7.19 7.01 4.94
N TRP A 210 7.94 7.66 4.06
CA TRP A 210 7.45 8.36 2.88
C TRP A 210 7.42 7.42 1.69
N ALA A 211 6.26 6.78 1.45
CA ALA A 211 6.10 5.81 0.39
C ALA A 211 5.20 6.33 -0.73
N VAL A 212 5.36 5.78 -1.93
CA VAL A 212 4.47 5.99 -3.08
C VAL A 212 4.23 4.66 -3.81
N ALA A 213 2.98 4.39 -4.19
CA ALA A 213 2.67 3.30 -5.11
C ALA A 213 2.88 3.81 -6.55
N ALA A 214 3.93 3.33 -7.20
CA ALA A 214 4.33 3.70 -8.54
C ALA A 214 3.94 2.60 -9.54
N TYR A 215 3.02 2.93 -10.43
CA TYR A 215 2.69 2.07 -11.56
C TYR A 215 3.76 2.20 -12.63
N ILE A 216 4.14 1.08 -13.24
CA ILE A 216 5.25 1.03 -14.18
C ILE A 216 4.96 0.07 -15.34
N SER A 217 5.33 0.47 -16.56
CA SER A 217 5.23 -0.35 -17.76
C SER A 217 6.49 -0.17 -18.61
N VAL A 218 7.33 -1.20 -18.64
CA VAL A 218 8.67 -1.15 -19.26
C VAL A 218 8.63 -1.79 -20.65
N TYR A 219 8.66 -0.95 -21.69
CA TYR A 219 8.65 -1.35 -23.09
C TYR A 219 9.57 -0.44 -23.91
N PRO A 220 9.93 -0.80 -25.16
CA PRO A 220 10.87 -0.02 -25.99
C PRO A 220 10.44 1.43 -26.24
N THR A 221 9.13 1.72 -26.27
CA THR A 221 8.61 3.08 -26.47
C THR A 221 7.55 3.44 -25.43
N VAL A 222 7.36 4.74 -25.19
CA VAL A 222 6.31 5.26 -24.28
C VAL A 222 4.92 4.90 -24.78
N ASP A 223 4.68 4.99 -26.10
CA ASP A 223 3.38 4.68 -26.71
C ASP A 223 3.01 3.20 -26.57
N GLU A 224 3.98 2.29 -26.70
CA GLU A 224 3.76 0.87 -26.48
C GLU A 224 3.48 0.59 -25.00
N ALA A 225 4.30 1.13 -24.11
CA ALA A 225 4.11 1.01 -22.68
C ALA A 225 2.74 1.52 -22.21
N ALA A 226 2.29 2.67 -22.74
CA ALA A 226 0.99 3.25 -22.43
C ALA A 226 -0.15 2.36 -22.93
N ARG A 227 -0.08 1.88 -24.19
CA ARG A 227 -1.09 0.95 -24.74
C ARG A 227 -1.23 -0.31 -23.89
N VAL A 228 -0.11 -0.92 -23.53
CA VAL A 228 -0.11 -2.14 -22.72
C VAL A 228 -0.65 -1.85 -21.31
N ALA A 229 -0.21 -0.77 -20.68
CA ALA A 229 -0.70 -0.36 -19.37
C ALA A 229 -2.22 -0.12 -19.34
N VAL A 230 -2.76 0.55 -20.38
CA VAL A 230 -4.21 0.75 -20.54
C VAL A 230 -4.94 -0.58 -20.69
N ALA A 231 -4.42 -1.51 -21.51
CA ALA A 231 -5.02 -2.82 -21.70
C ALA A 231 -5.01 -3.65 -20.40
N ALA A 232 -3.91 -3.62 -19.65
CA ALA A 232 -3.76 -4.35 -18.39
C ALA A 232 -4.64 -3.79 -17.25
N ALA A 233 -4.88 -2.48 -17.23
CA ALA A 233 -5.61 -1.80 -16.16
C ALA A 233 -7.02 -1.35 -16.58
N GLY A 234 -7.31 -1.26 -17.87
CA GLY A 234 -8.48 -0.59 -18.42
C GLY A 234 -9.84 -1.18 -18.03
N ALA A 235 -9.90 -2.48 -17.71
CA ALA A 235 -11.14 -3.09 -17.19
C ALA A 235 -11.49 -2.64 -15.75
N LYS A 236 -10.53 -2.03 -15.05
CA LYS A 236 -10.66 -1.64 -13.64
C LYS A 236 -11.23 -0.22 -13.45
N TYR A 237 -11.07 0.66 -14.43
CA TYR A 237 -11.35 2.08 -14.24
C TYR A 237 -12.19 2.64 -15.42
N ARG A 238 -13.15 3.52 -15.09
CA ARG A 238 -13.99 4.24 -16.08
C ARG A 238 -13.35 5.59 -16.43
N GLY A 239 -13.47 6.04 -17.67
CA GLY A 239 -13.04 7.36 -18.14
C GLY A 239 -11.83 7.33 -19.09
N ASP A 240 -11.21 8.49 -19.31
CA ASP A 240 -9.99 8.63 -20.14
C ASP A 240 -8.78 8.08 -19.39
N PHE A 241 -8.67 6.76 -19.41
CA PHE A 241 -7.62 6.06 -18.68
C PHE A 241 -6.24 6.25 -19.32
N LEU A 242 -6.18 6.53 -20.59
CA LEU A 242 -4.93 6.84 -21.30
C LEU A 242 -4.24 8.07 -20.69
N ARG A 243 -5.00 9.13 -20.42
CA ARG A 243 -4.49 10.32 -19.74
C ARG A 243 -3.96 10.00 -18.35
N ILE A 244 -4.71 9.23 -17.56
CA ILE A 244 -4.29 8.82 -16.21
C ILE A 244 -2.97 8.05 -16.26
N VAL A 245 -2.80 7.14 -17.24
CA VAL A 245 -1.57 6.37 -17.43
C VAL A 245 -0.40 7.31 -17.75
N HIS A 246 -0.57 8.28 -18.64
CA HIS A 246 0.48 9.26 -18.94
C HIS A 246 0.81 10.19 -17.77
N ASP A 247 -0.19 10.59 -16.99
CA ASP A 247 0.00 11.52 -15.87
C ASP A 247 0.75 10.86 -14.69
N TYR A 248 0.55 9.57 -14.44
CA TYR A 248 0.97 8.93 -13.18
C TYR A 248 1.92 7.73 -13.32
N TRP A 249 2.01 7.07 -14.50
CA TRP A 249 2.87 5.90 -14.65
C TRP A 249 4.31 6.26 -15.04
N ALA A 250 5.23 5.39 -14.68
CA ALA A 250 6.55 5.33 -15.30
C ALA A 250 6.44 4.47 -16.56
N LEU A 251 6.60 5.08 -17.75
CA LEU A 251 6.32 4.46 -19.05
C LEU A 251 7.52 4.49 -19.96
N GLY A 252 7.73 3.40 -20.70
CA GLY A 252 8.69 3.33 -21.82
C GLY A 252 9.97 2.59 -21.45
N PRO A 253 11.11 2.95 -22.08
CA PRO A 253 12.39 2.30 -21.81
C PRO A 253 12.87 2.60 -20.39
N VAL A 254 13.77 1.76 -19.89
CA VAL A 254 14.33 1.81 -18.54
C VAL A 254 14.72 3.22 -18.11
N GLU A 255 15.44 3.94 -19.00
CA GLU A 255 15.93 5.28 -18.73
C GLU A 255 14.79 6.28 -18.44
N ARG A 256 13.72 6.24 -19.24
CA ARG A 256 12.53 7.09 -19.02
C ARG A 256 11.79 6.75 -17.74
N CYS A 257 11.75 5.46 -17.40
CA CYS A 257 11.18 5.02 -16.13
C CYS A 257 12.02 5.52 -14.93
N ILE A 258 13.35 5.49 -15.03
CA ILE A 258 14.25 6.04 -14.01
C ILE A 258 14.02 7.54 -13.83
N GLU A 259 13.99 8.31 -14.93
CA GLU A 259 13.73 9.76 -14.89
C GLU A 259 12.43 10.07 -14.14
N ARG A 260 11.34 9.38 -14.49
CA ARG A 260 10.03 9.56 -13.85
C ARG A 260 10.01 9.20 -12.37
N LEU A 261 10.70 8.13 -12.00
CA LEU A 261 10.78 7.70 -10.60
C LEU A 261 11.68 8.60 -9.76
N LEU A 262 12.72 9.17 -10.35
CA LEU A 262 13.59 10.14 -9.69
C LEU A 262 12.83 11.40 -9.27
N GLU A 263 11.85 11.86 -10.08
CA GLU A 263 10.97 12.98 -9.71
C GLU A 263 10.23 12.74 -8.36
N TYR A 264 9.81 11.49 -8.09
CA TYR A 264 9.19 11.15 -6.78
C TYR A 264 10.21 11.14 -5.65
N VAL A 265 11.43 10.65 -5.90
CA VAL A 265 12.51 10.67 -4.90
C VAL A 265 12.87 12.11 -4.53
N GLU A 266 12.99 13.00 -5.52
CA GLU A 266 13.23 14.43 -5.34
C GLU A 266 12.06 15.15 -4.66
N ALA A 267 10.84 14.64 -4.85
CA ALA A 267 9.65 15.12 -4.14
C ALA A 267 9.54 14.62 -2.69
N GLY A 268 10.49 13.78 -2.23
CA GLY A 268 10.57 13.32 -0.85
C GLY A 268 10.20 11.85 -0.63
N ALA A 269 9.85 11.08 -1.67
CA ALA A 269 9.61 9.65 -1.52
C ALA A 269 10.90 8.91 -1.14
N ARG A 270 10.77 7.92 -0.22
CA ARG A 270 11.88 7.05 0.22
C ARG A 270 11.59 5.58 -0.02
N TYR A 271 10.32 5.22 -0.18
CA TYR A 271 9.86 3.89 -0.56
C TYR A 271 9.03 3.97 -1.82
N ILE A 272 9.39 3.21 -2.83
CA ILE A 272 8.65 3.07 -4.08
C ILE A 272 8.08 1.66 -4.13
N ILE A 273 6.77 1.54 -4.06
CA ILE A 273 6.04 0.26 -4.18
C ILE A 273 5.65 0.11 -5.64
N PHE A 274 6.39 -0.71 -6.37
CA PHE A 274 6.17 -0.93 -7.79
C PHE A 274 4.90 -1.74 -8.05
N SER A 275 4.10 -1.28 -9.01
CA SER A 275 2.94 -1.98 -9.55
C SER A 275 3.12 -2.16 -11.06
N PRO A 276 3.73 -3.27 -11.52
CA PRO A 276 3.87 -3.51 -12.95
C PRO A 276 2.52 -3.58 -13.66
N SER A 277 2.37 -2.78 -14.72
CA SER A 277 1.16 -2.71 -15.55
C SER A 277 1.47 -3.38 -16.89
N CYS A 278 1.37 -4.71 -16.91
CA CYS A 278 1.70 -5.58 -18.04
C CYS A 278 0.87 -6.84 -18.00
N PRO A 279 0.81 -7.64 -19.08
CA PRO A 279 0.28 -9.00 -19.07
C PRO A 279 1.03 -9.91 -18.08
N ASP A 280 0.39 -10.98 -17.63
CA ASP A 280 0.96 -11.89 -16.64
C ASP A 280 2.25 -12.57 -17.12
N GLU A 281 2.35 -12.88 -18.41
CA GLU A 281 3.55 -13.44 -19.05
C GLU A 281 4.76 -12.50 -19.01
N ASP A 282 4.53 -11.19 -19.03
CA ASP A 282 5.57 -10.16 -18.98
C ASP A 282 5.99 -9.77 -17.54
N PHE A 283 5.22 -10.21 -16.55
CA PHE A 283 5.45 -9.80 -15.16
C PHE A 283 6.86 -10.14 -14.63
N PRO A 284 7.41 -11.37 -14.84
CA PRO A 284 8.76 -11.68 -14.42
C PRO A 284 9.82 -10.78 -15.07
N ARG A 285 9.68 -10.50 -16.38
CA ARG A 285 10.59 -9.61 -17.11
C ARG A 285 10.58 -8.18 -16.55
N HIS A 286 9.40 -7.67 -16.19
CA HIS A 286 9.29 -6.35 -15.56
C HIS A 286 9.97 -6.32 -14.19
N LEU A 287 9.80 -7.34 -13.37
CA LEU A 287 10.49 -7.44 -12.09
C LEU A 287 12.01 -7.49 -12.25
N GLU A 288 12.50 -8.22 -13.25
CA GLU A 288 13.94 -8.29 -13.55
C GLU A 288 14.49 -6.92 -13.99
N ALA A 289 13.81 -6.23 -14.91
CA ALA A 289 14.20 -4.89 -15.34
C ALA A 289 14.21 -3.88 -14.17
N ILE A 290 13.19 -3.93 -13.31
CA ILE A 290 13.11 -3.08 -12.11
C ILE A 290 14.29 -3.37 -11.17
N SER A 291 14.54 -4.66 -10.87
CA SER A 291 15.57 -5.06 -9.91
C SER A 291 17.00 -4.79 -10.42
N ARG A 292 17.27 -5.14 -11.69
CA ARG A 292 18.64 -5.15 -12.24
C ARG A 292 19.07 -3.85 -12.90
N GLU A 293 18.12 -3.03 -13.33
CA GLU A 293 18.40 -1.82 -14.09
C GLU A 293 17.83 -0.56 -13.43
N ILE A 294 16.52 -0.55 -13.09
CA ILE A 294 15.85 0.66 -12.60
C ILE A 294 16.32 1.00 -11.18
N ILE A 295 16.29 0.06 -10.24
CA ILE A 295 16.71 0.31 -8.85
C ILE A 295 18.19 0.72 -8.78
N PRO A 296 19.14 0.04 -9.46
CA PRO A 296 20.53 0.49 -9.49
C PRO A 296 20.69 1.88 -10.11
N GLY A 297 20.02 2.15 -11.25
CA GLY A 297 20.07 3.46 -11.91
C GLY A 297 19.52 4.60 -11.05
N LEU A 298 18.45 4.36 -10.27
CA LEU A 298 17.95 5.32 -9.28
C LEU A 298 18.96 5.57 -8.17
N LYS A 299 19.56 4.53 -7.60
CA LYS A 299 20.56 4.65 -6.53
C LYS A 299 21.79 5.42 -6.96
N GLU A 300 22.26 5.18 -8.19
CA GLU A 300 23.41 5.89 -8.77
C GLU A 300 23.12 7.40 -8.92
N ARG A 301 21.92 7.77 -9.39
CA ARG A 301 21.54 9.18 -9.57
C ARG A 301 21.31 9.90 -8.25
N VAL A 302 20.67 9.25 -7.29
CA VAL A 302 20.47 9.80 -5.93
C VAL A 302 21.82 10.03 -5.24
N GLY A 303 22.78 9.10 -5.36
CA GLY A 303 24.11 9.24 -4.78
C GLY A 303 25.00 10.31 -5.44
N ARG A 304 24.61 10.81 -6.63
CA ARG A 304 25.32 11.89 -7.35
C ARG A 304 24.74 13.29 -7.07
N THR A 305 23.58 13.38 -6.42
CA THR A 305 23.00 14.68 -6.04
C THR A 305 23.81 15.22 -4.85
N PRO A 306 24.46 16.40 -4.94
CA PRO A 306 25.13 17.01 -3.79
C PRO A 306 24.10 17.30 -2.70
N GLU A 307 24.48 17.08 -1.44
CA GLU A 307 23.71 17.45 -0.25
C GLU A 307 23.40 18.95 -0.17
#